data_ef00e88905e76b1a537cc276c56f7615
#
_entry.id   ef00e88905e76b1a537cc276c56f7615
#
_cell.length_a   1.000
_cell.length_b   1.000
_cell.length_c   1.000
_cell.angle_alpha   90.00
_cell.angle_beta   90.00
_cell.angle_gamma   90.00
#
_symmetry.space_group_name_H-M   'P 1'
#
loop_
_entity.id
_entity.type
_entity.pdbx_description
1 polymer ?
#
loop_
_entity_poly.entity_id
_entity_poly.type
_entity_poly.pdbx_seq_one_letter_code
_entity_poly.pdbx_strand_id
1 'polypeptide(L)'
;MDENDSNKIPSINITQRELVNVIKKDSVNKYIPKYHDEEIGNISRNIDPFIPPDYVLLDTVSGDLNLDNYNDLILVLKKTTEERTSDVIDNPEKRPLLILIGEPNNKYKLVERNDNTIYCVNCGGMMGDPYIQTVIKNGYFSVEHYGGSSLRLTRIITYKYSKEDKNWFLYKDGGESFNTSKPEKINKTIKTVNDFGKVLFKDFNIYK
;
A
#
# COMPACT_ATOMS: atom_id res chain seq x y z
N MET A 1 17.59 15.65 34.54
CA MET A 1 16.93 14.35 34.26
C MET A 1 16.52 14.43 32.83
N ASP A 2 17.37 13.85 31.99
CA ASP A 2 17.33 14.02 30.54
C ASP A 2 16.47 12.93 29.93
N GLU A 3 15.32 13.27 29.40
CA GLU A 3 14.57 12.40 28.50
C GLU A 3 15.02 12.66 27.05
N ASN A 4 16.06 11.98 26.66
CA ASN A 4 16.47 11.86 25.25
C ASN A 4 15.80 10.65 24.66
N ASP A 5 14.58 10.79 24.19
CA ASP A 5 13.91 9.77 23.38
C ASP A 5 14.29 9.96 21.90
N SER A 6 15.45 9.42 21.54
CA SER A 6 15.95 9.39 20.19
C SER A 6 15.34 8.21 19.41
N ASN A 7 14.02 8.16 19.27
CA ASN A 7 13.33 7.29 18.32
C ASN A 7 13.36 7.93 16.91
N LYS A 8 14.54 7.99 16.32
CA LYS A 8 14.68 8.22 14.88
C LYS A 8 14.07 7.04 14.14
N ILE A 9 12.82 7.21 13.72
CA ILE A 9 12.20 6.32 12.71
C ILE A 9 13.07 6.39 11.46
N PRO A 10 13.62 5.26 10.99
CA PRO A 10 14.34 5.28 9.73
C PRO A 10 13.34 5.62 8.63
N SER A 11 13.43 6.84 8.10
CA SER A 11 12.79 7.19 6.84
C SER A 11 13.32 6.21 5.80
N ILE A 12 12.43 5.47 5.17
CA ILE A 12 12.79 4.71 3.97
C ILE A 12 13.02 5.78 2.91
N ASN A 13 14.26 6.27 2.83
CA ASN A 13 14.70 7.11 1.74
C ASN A 13 14.99 6.18 0.56
N ILE A 14 13.96 5.86 -0.21
CA ILE A 14 14.19 5.40 -1.57
C ILE A 14 14.78 6.61 -2.30
N THR A 15 16.05 6.54 -2.63
CA THR A 15 16.70 7.62 -3.37
C THR A 15 16.10 7.72 -4.76
N GLN A 16 16.07 8.92 -5.34
CA GLN A 16 15.64 9.13 -6.74
C GLN A 16 16.33 8.16 -7.73
N ARG A 17 17.57 7.74 -7.44
CA ARG A 17 18.27 6.73 -8.23
C ARG A 17 17.62 5.36 -8.15
N GLU A 18 17.08 4.97 -7.01
CA GLU A 18 16.38 3.69 -6.83
C GLU A 18 15.00 3.72 -7.48
N LEU A 19 14.24 4.80 -7.32
CA LEU A 19 12.97 5.02 -8.05
C LEU A 19 13.18 5.08 -9.56
N VAL A 20 14.18 5.81 -10.04
CA VAL A 20 14.53 5.89 -11.47
C VAL A 20 15.07 4.54 -11.99
N ASN A 21 15.75 3.76 -11.18
CA ASN A 21 16.21 2.42 -11.56
C ASN A 21 15.07 1.40 -11.57
N VAL A 22 14.10 1.51 -10.68
CA VAL A 22 12.84 0.74 -10.73
C VAL A 22 12.08 1.11 -12.02
N ILE A 23 11.87 2.39 -12.28
CA ILE A 23 11.15 2.88 -13.48
C ILE A 23 11.87 2.51 -14.80
N LYS A 24 13.21 2.50 -14.83
CA LYS A 24 13.98 2.09 -16.03
C LYS A 24 14.01 0.58 -16.24
N LYS A 25 13.79 -0.21 -15.19
CA LYS A 25 13.69 -1.68 -15.30
C LYS A 25 12.30 -2.14 -15.78
N ASP A 26 11.26 -1.36 -15.53
CA ASP A 26 9.88 -1.75 -15.76
C ASP A 26 9.33 -1.47 -17.16
N SER A 27 10.13 -0.96 -18.08
CA SER A 27 9.68 -0.91 -19.48
C SER A 27 9.60 -2.28 -20.16
N VAL A 28 10.02 -3.38 -19.52
CA VAL A 28 10.04 -4.73 -20.14
C VAL A 28 9.78 -5.91 -19.17
N ASN A 29 9.64 -5.71 -17.85
CA ASN A 29 9.40 -6.87 -16.96
C ASN A 29 8.34 -6.57 -15.88
N LYS A 30 7.19 -7.23 -16.05
CA LYS A 30 6.19 -7.42 -15.00
C LYS A 30 6.90 -7.94 -13.73
N TYR A 31 6.85 -7.17 -12.64
CA TYR A 31 7.39 -7.59 -11.35
C TYR A 31 6.65 -8.85 -10.89
N ILE A 32 7.31 -9.99 -10.95
CA ILE A 32 6.87 -11.22 -10.31
C ILE A 32 7.64 -11.28 -8.99
N PRO A 33 6.96 -11.24 -7.83
CA PRO A 33 7.62 -11.42 -6.54
C PRO A 33 8.38 -12.74 -6.55
N LYS A 34 9.66 -12.74 -6.17
CA LYS A 34 10.45 -13.96 -5.99
C LYS A 34 10.05 -14.65 -4.69
N TYR A 35 8.96 -15.38 -4.70
CA TYR A 35 8.69 -16.39 -3.67
C TYR A 35 9.17 -17.76 -4.17
N HIS A 36 9.66 -18.58 -3.25
CA HIS A 36 9.91 -19.99 -3.56
C HIS A 36 8.55 -20.69 -3.78
N ASP A 37 8.42 -21.47 -4.84
CA ASP A 37 7.17 -22.09 -5.29
C ASP A 37 6.44 -22.90 -4.20
N GLU A 38 7.16 -23.47 -3.23
CA GLU A 38 6.58 -24.21 -2.10
C GLU A 38 5.93 -23.29 -1.04
N GLU A 39 6.47 -22.11 -0.79
CA GLU A 39 5.86 -21.12 0.14
C GLU A 39 4.59 -20.51 -0.46
N ILE A 40 4.59 -20.25 -1.77
CA ILE A 40 3.40 -19.76 -2.49
C ILE A 40 2.26 -20.77 -2.40
N GLY A 41 2.54 -22.07 -2.58
CA GLY A 41 1.54 -23.11 -2.54
C GLY A 41 0.85 -23.25 -1.17
N ASN A 42 1.56 -23.02 -0.09
CA ASN A 42 0.99 -23.09 1.27
C ASN A 42 0.24 -21.81 1.66
N ILE A 43 0.73 -20.63 1.27
CA ILE A 43 0.05 -19.35 1.50
C ILE A 43 -1.24 -19.31 0.69
N SER A 44 -1.21 -19.70 -0.58
CA SER A 44 -2.37 -19.71 -1.47
C SER A 44 -3.57 -20.45 -0.87
N ARG A 45 -3.39 -21.67 -0.38
CA ARG A 45 -4.48 -22.46 0.22
C ARG A 45 -5.12 -21.84 1.45
N ASN A 46 -4.38 -21.03 2.20
CA ASN A 46 -4.86 -20.42 3.45
C ASN A 46 -5.53 -19.08 3.22
N ILE A 47 -5.33 -18.44 2.06
CA ILE A 47 -5.90 -17.11 1.74
C ILE A 47 -7.10 -17.18 0.79
N ASP A 48 -7.26 -18.29 0.04
CA ASP A 48 -8.37 -18.47 -0.92
C ASP A 48 -9.76 -18.11 -0.33
N PRO A 49 -10.07 -18.47 0.94
CA PRO A 49 -11.37 -18.11 1.53
C PRO A 49 -11.64 -16.61 1.65
N PHE A 50 -10.59 -15.78 1.58
CA PHE A 50 -10.70 -14.31 1.70
C PHE A 50 -10.79 -13.61 0.34
N ILE A 51 -10.65 -14.37 -0.77
CA ILE A 51 -10.69 -13.83 -2.14
C ILE A 51 -12.07 -14.12 -2.75
N PRO A 52 -12.92 -13.09 -2.96
CA PRO A 52 -14.22 -13.30 -3.60
C PRO A 52 -14.08 -13.81 -5.05
N PRO A 53 -15.10 -14.51 -5.60
CA PRO A 53 -15.03 -15.14 -6.93
C PRO A 53 -14.63 -14.22 -8.09
N ASP A 54 -15.03 -12.94 -8.04
CA ASP A 54 -14.75 -11.96 -9.10
C ASP A 54 -13.42 -11.24 -8.91
N TYR A 55 -12.66 -11.61 -7.88
CA TYR A 55 -11.39 -10.97 -7.54
C TYR A 55 -10.21 -11.92 -7.70
N VAL A 56 -9.05 -11.33 -7.94
CA VAL A 56 -7.77 -12.02 -7.91
C VAL A 56 -6.80 -11.23 -7.05
N LEU A 57 -5.76 -11.90 -6.58
CA LEU A 57 -4.70 -11.27 -5.83
C LEU A 57 -3.89 -10.34 -6.76
N LEU A 58 -3.78 -9.06 -6.39
CA LEU A 58 -2.89 -8.09 -7.03
C LEU A 58 -1.52 -8.10 -6.35
N ASP A 59 -1.51 -8.09 -5.02
CA ASP A 59 -0.29 -8.10 -4.21
C ASP A 59 -0.54 -8.76 -2.85
N THR A 60 0.51 -9.27 -2.24
CA THR A 60 0.48 -9.79 -0.87
C THR A 60 1.80 -9.49 -0.18
N VAL A 61 1.73 -9.07 1.08
CA VAL A 61 2.91 -8.79 1.89
C VAL A 61 2.71 -9.35 3.30
N SER A 62 3.78 -9.96 3.84
CA SER A 62 3.79 -10.56 5.17
C SER A 62 4.66 -9.76 6.14
N GLY A 63 4.24 -9.71 7.40
CA GLY A 63 4.98 -9.07 8.49
C GLY A 63 4.12 -8.95 9.74
N ASP A 64 4.73 -8.55 10.85
CA ASP A 64 4.03 -8.34 12.13
C ASP A 64 3.35 -6.96 12.13
N LEU A 65 2.03 -6.95 11.95
CA LEU A 65 1.21 -5.73 11.86
C LEU A 65 0.67 -5.27 13.22
N ASN A 66 0.48 -6.20 14.16
CA ASN A 66 -0.14 -5.93 15.46
C ASN A 66 0.83 -6.06 16.63
N LEU A 67 2.10 -6.37 16.36
CA LEU A 67 3.20 -6.51 17.33
C LEU A 67 2.98 -7.67 18.31
N ASP A 68 2.48 -8.81 17.81
CA ASP A 68 2.27 -10.04 18.59
C ASP A 68 3.26 -11.16 18.26
N ASN A 69 4.22 -10.92 17.35
CA ASN A 69 5.25 -11.83 16.86
C ASN A 69 4.73 -12.96 15.95
N TYR A 70 3.47 -12.96 15.53
CA TYR A 70 3.00 -13.79 14.43
C TYR A 70 3.13 -13.05 13.10
N ASN A 71 3.30 -13.79 12.03
CA ASN A 71 3.28 -13.19 10.69
C ASN A 71 1.83 -12.96 10.26
N ASP A 72 1.50 -11.70 10.08
CA ASP A 72 0.25 -11.24 9.49
C ASP A 72 0.38 -11.10 7.98
N LEU A 73 -0.75 -10.92 7.28
CA LEU A 73 -0.78 -10.67 5.84
C LEU A 73 -1.61 -9.43 5.52
N ILE A 74 -1.14 -8.69 4.53
CA ILE A 74 -1.99 -7.79 3.76
C ILE A 74 -2.23 -8.41 2.40
N LEU A 75 -3.49 -8.49 1.98
CA LEU A 75 -3.88 -8.87 0.63
C LEU A 75 -4.43 -7.64 -0.08
N VAL A 76 -3.92 -7.36 -1.27
CA VAL A 76 -4.48 -6.38 -2.18
C VAL A 76 -5.17 -7.11 -3.29
N LEU A 77 -6.46 -6.87 -3.47
CA LEU A 77 -7.30 -7.54 -4.46
C LEU A 77 -7.65 -6.61 -5.60
N LYS A 78 -7.84 -7.19 -6.77
CA LYS A 78 -8.39 -6.50 -7.93
C LYS A 78 -9.49 -7.34 -8.59
N LYS A 79 -10.48 -6.69 -9.20
CA LYS A 79 -11.45 -7.41 -10.04
C LYS A 79 -10.77 -7.96 -11.29
N THR A 80 -11.19 -9.14 -11.72
CA THR A 80 -10.69 -9.76 -12.97
C THR A 80 -11.02 -8.93 -14.21
N THR A 81 -12.01 -8.05 -14.11
CA THR A 81 -12.52 -7.22 -15.22
C THR A 81 -12.14 -5.75 -15.08
N GLU A 82 -11.37 -5.33 -14.06
CA GLU A 82 -11.18 -3.91 -13.72
C GLU A 82 -10.65 -3.05 -14.89
N GLU A 83 -9.77 -3.60 -15.73
CA GLU A 83 -9.21 -2.87 -16.88
C GLU A 83 -10.30 -2.46 -17.89
N ARG A 84 -11.39 -3.21 -17.95
CA ARG A 84 -12.51 -2.96 -18.87
C ARG A 84 -13.64 -2.17 -18.21
N THR A 85 -13.86 -2.34 -16.91
CA THR A 85 -15.04 -1.82 -16.19
C THR A 85 -14.76 -0.56 -15.40
N SER A 86 -13.47 -0.23 -15.14
CA SER A 86 -13.09 0.94 -14.36
C SER A 86 -13.25 2.23 -15.17
N ASP A 87 -14.08 3.15 -14.68
CA ASP A 87 -14.15 4.53 -15.16
C ASP A 87 -13.52 5.44 -14.10
N VAL A 88 -12.48 6.18 -14.50
CA VAL A 88 -11.68 7.01 -13.57
C VAL A 88 -12.49 8.16 -12.98
N ILE A 89 -13.50 8.66 -13.71
CA ILE A 89 -14.27 9.84 -13.35
C ILE A 89 -15.52 9.45 -12.57
N ASP A 90 -16.35 8.58 -13.17
CA ASP A 90 -17.68 8.32 -12.66
C ASP A 90 -17.78 7.06 -11.81
N ASN A 91 -16.97 6.03 -12.10
CA ASN A 91 -17.04 4.75 -11.40
C ASN A 91 -15.68 4.05 -11.34
N PRO A 92 -14.71 4.57 -10.56
CA PRO A 92 -13.42 3.91 -10.39
C PRO A 92 -13.60 2.57 -9.67
N GLU A 93 -13.13 1.48 -10.31
CA GLU A 93 -13.18 0.16 -9.71
C GLU A 93 -12.36 0.12 -8.42
N LYS A 94 -12.94 -0.52 -7.42
CA LYS A 94 -12.34 -0.58 -6.08
C LYS A 94 -11.37 -1.74 -5.97
N ARG A 95 -10.25 -1.49 -5.28
CA ARG A 95 -9.22 -2.47 -4.98
C ARG A 95 -9.17 -2.70 -3.48
N PRO A 96 -9.86 -3.74 -2.97
CA PRO A 96 -9.87 -4.03 -1.55
C PRO A 96 -8.46 -4.32 -1.02
N LEU A 97 -8.11 -3.69 0.09
CA LEU A 97 -6.98 -4.06 0.93
C LEU A 97 -7.54 -4.73 2.19
N LEU A 98 -7.11 -5.97 2.42
CA LEU A 98 -7.52 -6.79 3.56
C LEU A 98 -6.34 -6.93 4.52
N ILE A 99 -6.59 -6.80 5.82
CA ILE A 99 -5.64 -7.10 6.88
C ILE A 99 -6.05 -8.41 7.54
N LEU A 100 -5.17 -9.40 7.47
CA LEU A 100 -5.34 -10.71 8.06
C LEU A 100 -4.30 -10.90 9.16
N ILE A 101 -4.76 -11.19 10.36
CA ILE A 101 -3.91 -11.50 11.51
C ILE A 101 -3.61 -12.98 11.54
N GLY A 102 -2.31 -13.28 11.71
CA GLY A 102 -1.83 -14.64 11.85
C GLY A 102 -2.24 -15.25 13.19
N GLU A 103 -2.65 -16.49 13.15
CA GLU A 103 -3.00 -17.30 14.32
C GLU A 103 -2.13 -18.57 14.37
N PRO A 104 -2.05 -19.27 15.50
CA PRO A 104 -1.37 -20.56 15.58
C PRO A 104 -1.82 -21.54 14.47
N ASN A 105 -0.92 -22.42 14.05
CA ASN A 105 -1.14 -23.41 12.99
C ASN A 105 -1.33 -22.79 11.58
N ASN A 106 -0.68 -21.65 11.31
CA ASN A 106 -0.71 -20.96 10.03
C ASN A 106 -2.12 -20.61 9.55
N LYS A 107 -3.01 -20.29 10.47
CA LYS A 107 -4.34 -19.78 10.17
C LYS A 107 -4.32 -18.25 10.12
N TYR A 108 -5.26 -17.70 9.38
CA TYR A 108 -5.45 -16.26 9.28
C TYR A 108 -6.89 -15.87 9.62
N LYS A 109 -7.04 -14.70 10.22
CA LYS A 109 -8.33 -14.09 10.51
C LYS A 109 -8.39 -12.71 9.88
N LEU A 110 -9.40 -12.46 9.05
CA LEU A 110 -9.69 -11.12 8.53
C LEU A 110 -10.15 -10.21 9.68
N VAL A 111 -9.45 -9.11 9.89
CA VAL A 111 -9.76 -8.15 10.95
C VAL A 111 -10.17 -6.79 10.42
N GLU A 112 -9.62 -6.36 9.28
CA GLU A 112 -9.97 -5.08 8.68
C GLU A 112 -9.98 -5.17 7.14
N ARG A 113 -10.84 -4.33 6.53
CA ARG A 113 -10.94 -4.16 5.08
C ARG A 113 -11.15 -2.68 4.74
N ASN A 114 -10.46 -2.22 3.70
CA ASN A 114 -10.72 -0.92 3.09
C ASN A 114 -10.68 -1.03 1.57
N ASP A 115 -11.77 -0.63 0.90
CA ASP A 115 -11.89 -0.69 -0.56
C ASP A 115 -11.47 0.64 -1.22
N ASN A 116 -11.05 1.64 -0.44
CA ASN A 116 -10.77 3.00 -0.91
C ASN A 116 -9.37 3.50 -0.54
N THR A 117 -8.44 2.62 -0.17
CA THR A 117 -7.06 3.00 0.17
C THR A 117 -6.09 2.86 -1.01
N ILE A 118 -6.54 2.26 -2.11
CA ILE A 118 -5.75 2.03 -3.32
C ILE A 118 -6.46 2.67 -4.50
N TYR A 119 -5.69 3.35 -5.36
CA TYR A 119 -6.21 3.92 -6.60
C TYR A 119 -6.65 2.84 -7.60
N CYS A 120 -7.61 3.17 -8.44
CA CYS A 120 -8.08 2.33 -9.55
C CYS A 120 -6.98 2.07 -10.59
N VAL A 121 -7.16 1.03 -11.41
CA VAL A 121 -6.20 0.60 -12.43
C VAL A 121 -5.78 1.71 -13.39
N ASN A 122 -6.72 2.58 -13.80
CA ASN A 122 -6.47 3.67 -14.75
C ASN A 122 -6.29 5.04 -14.07
N CYS A 123 -6.18 5.09 -12.73
CA CYS A 123 -6.08 6.33 -11.97
C CYS A 123 -4.70 7.00 -12.06
N GLY A 124 -3.70 6.36 -12.66
CA GLY A 124 -2.34 6.90 -12.81
C GLY A 124 -2.14 7.82 -14.01
N GLY A 125 -3.20 8.20 -14.73
CA GLY A 125 -3.11 9.03 -15.91
C GLY A 125 -2.37 8.33 -17.06
N MET A 126 -1.41 9.00 -17.70
CA MET A 126 -0.62 8.40 -18.79
C MET A 126 0.28 7.23 -18.33
N MET A 127 0.47 7.04 -17.03
CA MET A 127 1.24 5.92 -16.48
C MET A 127 0.39 4.66 -16.28
N GLY A 128 -0.94 4.74 -16.48
CA GLY A 128 -1.86 3.62 -16.30
C GLY A 128 -2.09 3.28 -14.83
N ASP A 129 -1.70 2.11 -14.41
CA ASP A 129 -1.88 1.65 -13.04
C ASP A 129 -0.92 2.36 -12.07
N PRO A 130 -1.45 3.14 -11.10
CA PRO A 130 -0.59 3.86 -10.17
C PRO A 130 -0.08 3.02 -9.00
N TYR A 131 -0.62 1.83 -8.75
CA TYR A 131 -0.19 1.00 -7.64
C TYR A 131 1.24 0.50 -7.82
N ILE A 132 2.11 0.73 -6.83
CA ILE A 132 3.49 0.28 -6.84
C ILE A 132 3.67 -0.94 -5.94
N GLN A 133 3.37 -0.78 -4.64
CA GLN A 133 3.55 -1.83 -3.64
C GLN A 133 2.86 -1.50 -2.32
N THR A 134 2.74 -2.52 -1.48
CA THR A 134 2.47 -2.38 -0.05
C THR A 134 3.69 -2.87 0.74
N VAL A 135 4.03 -2.18 1.83
CA VAL A 135 5.19 -2.51 2.68
C VAL A 135 4.75 -2.58 4.13
N ILE A 136 5.18 -3.63 4.86
CA ILE A 136 4.96 -3.78 6.31
C ILE A 136 6.28 -3.60 7.05
N LYS A 137 6.25 -2.86 8.18
CA LYS A 137 7.39 -2.71 9.07
C LYS A 137 6.95 -2.33 10.49
N ASN A 138 7.20 -3.23 11.46
CA ASN A 138 7.08 -2.96 12.91
C ASN A 138 5.75 -2.29 13.30
N GLY A 139 4.61 -2.90 12.98
CA GLY A 139 3.29 -2.37 13.29
C GLY A 139 2.83 -1.20 12.39
N TYR A 140 3.62 -0.88 11.36
CA TYR A 140 3.24 0.06 10.30
C TYR A 140 3.06 -0.68 9.00
N PHE A 141 2.20 -0.14 8.14
CA PHE A 141 2.22 -0.47 6.73
C PHE A 141 2.01 0.77 5.88
N SER A 142 2.55 0.74 4.67
CA SER A 142 2.42 1.83 3.70
C SER A 142 1.95 1.29 2.37
N VAL A 143 1.07 2.05 1.71
CA VAL A 143 0.66 1.83 0.32
C VAL A 143 1.29 2.91 -0.53
N GLU A 144 1.99 2.51 -1.60
CA GLU A 144 2.77 3.39 -2.45
C GLU A 144 2.17 3.47 -3.84
N HIS A 145 2.08 4.70 -4.36
CA HIS A 145 1.54 4.99 -5.68
C HIS A 145 2.48 5.90 -6.47
N TYR A 146 2.48 5.73 -7.79
CA TYR A 146 3.14 6.62 -8.75
C TYR A 146 2.27 6.83 -9.98
N GLY A 147 2.18 8.06 -10.46
CA GLY A 147 1.35 8.35 -11.62
C GLY A 147 1.60 9.75 -12.21
N GLY A 148 0.69 10.15 -13.09
CA GLY A 148 0.68 11.44 -13.72
C GLY A 148 1.00 11.41 -15.21
N SER A 149 1.21 12.59 -15.78
CA SER A 149 1.60 12.81 -17.18
C SER A 149 2.86 13.68 -17.26
N SER A 150 2.78 14.91 -17.74
CA SER A 150 3.88 15.88 -17.62
C SER A 150 4.17 16.28 -16.16
N LEU A 151 3.15 16.30 -15.30
CA LEU A 151 3.31 16.35 -13.85
C LEU A 151 3.33 14.92 -13.31
N ARG A 152 4.45 14.50 -12.75
CA ARG A 152 4.61 13.22 -12.07
C ARG A 152 4.37 13.39 -10.58
N LEU A 153 3.80 12.37 -9.97
CA LEU A 153 3.53 12.37 -8.53
C LEU A 153 3.72 10.97 -7.94
N THR A 154 4.25 10.95 -6.74
CA THR A 154 4.20 9.80 -5.84
C THR A 154 3.22 10.11 -4.71
N ARG A 155 2.59 9.09 -4.13
CA ARG A 155 1.83 9.20 -2.89
C ARG A 155 2.09 7.96 -2.04
N ILE A 156 2.47 8.19 -0.80
CA ILE A 156 2.74 7.15 0.18
C ILE A 156 1.80 7.39 1.37
N ILE A 157 0.91 6.44 1.59
CA ILE A 157 -0.06 6.49 2.67
C ILE A 157 0.38 5.46 3.71
N THR A 158 0.70 5.93 4.92
CA THR A 158 1.21 5.09 6.00
C THR A 158 0.19 5.00 7.11
N TYR A 159 -0.05 3.78 7.58
CA TYR A 159 -0.88 3.47 8.72
C TYR A 159 -0.04 2.92 9.86
N LYS A 160 -0.49 3.15 11.10
CA LYS A 160 0.15 2.68 12.32
C LYS A 160 -0.84 1.94 13.19
N TYR A 161 -0.41 0.79 13.72
CA TYR A 161 -1.17 0.05 14.73
C TYR A 161 -1.19 0.78 16.07
N SER A 162 -2.37 0.86 16.69
CA SER A 162 -2.57 1.30 18.07
C SER A 162 -2.87 0.08 18.93
N LYS A 163 -1.99 -0.21 19.90
CA LYS A 163 -2.21 -1.31 20.84
C LYS A 163 -3.41 -1.07 21.76
N GLU A 164 -3.70 0.20 22.07
CA GLU A 164 -4.82 0.60 22.90
C GLU A 164 -6.16 0.36 22.19
N ASP A 165 -6.27 0.85 20.95
CA ASP A 165 -7.49 0.73 20.15
C ASP A 165 -7.59 -0.62 19.42
N LYS A 166 -6.50 -1.41 19.40
CA LYS A 166 -6.37 -2.66 18.62
C LYS A 166 -6.76 -2.50 17.15
N ASN A 167 -6.33 -1.39 16.54
CA ASN A 167 -6.69 -1.01 15.19
C ASN A 167 -5.62 -0.18 14.52
N TRP A 168 -5.67 0.00 13.19
CA TRP A 168 -4.75 0.82 12.41
C TRP A 168 -5.36 2.18 12.12
N PHE A 169 -4.53 3.21 12.27
CA PHE A 169 -4.88 4.60 12.00
C PHE A 169 -3.96 5.20 10.95
N LEU A 170 -4.51 6.13 10.16
CA LEU A 170 -3.70 6.94 9.28
C LEU A 170 -2.64 7.67 10.09
N TYR A 171 -1.38 7.44 9.76
CA TYR A 171 -0.23 8.04 10.43
C TYR A 171 0.37 9.17 9.61
N LYS A 172 0.50 8.95 8.31
CA LYS A 172 1.08 9.92 7.37
C LYS A 172 0.51 9.72 5.98
N ASP A 173 0.19 10.82 5.30
CA ASP A 173 -0.13 10.86 3.88
C ASP A 173 0.76 11.90 3.22
N GLY A 174 1.62 11.49 2.33
CA GLY A 174 2.57 12.37 1.70
C GLY A 174 3.08 11.86 0.37
N GLY A 175 3.80 12.73 -0.33
CA GLY A 175 4.39 12.39 -1.61
C GLY A 175 5.20 13.52 -2.19
N GLU A 176 5.68 13.27 -3.38
CA GLU A 176 6.47 14.22 -4.16
C GLU A 176 5.82 14.43 -5.51
N SER A 177 5.97 15.64 -6.05
CA SER A 177 5.58 15.92 -7.42
C SER A 177 6.64 16.74 -8.14
N PHE A 178 6.81 16.50 -9.43
CA PHE A 178 7.74 17.24 -10.28
C PHE A 178 7.22 17.28 -11.71
N ASN A 179 7.61 18.33 -12.45
CA ASN A 179 7.34 18.41 -13.87
C ASN A 179 8.46 17.74 -14.66
N THR A 180 8.12 16.92 -15.67
CA THR A 180 9.12 16.21 -16.50
C THR A 180 10.05 17.14 -17.29
N SER A 181 9.64 18.40 -17.54
CA SER A 181 10.48 19.42 -18.14
C SER A 181 11.47 20.10 -17.15
N LYS A 182 11.24 19.93 -15.84
CA LYS A 182 12.05 20.49 -14.74
C LYS A 182 12.14 19.49 -13.59
N PRO A 183 12.74 18.32 -13.79
CA PRO A 183 12.71 17.22 -12.82
C PRO A 183 13.51 17.52 -11.54
N GLU A 184 14.36 18.53 -11.56
CA GLU A 184 15.11 19.00 -10.39
C GLU A 184 14.24 19.81 -9.41
N LYS A 185 13.08 20.31 -9.85
CA LYS A 185 12.13 21.04 -8.99
C LYS A 185 11.09 20.09 -8.40
N ILE A 186 11.40 19.58 -7.22
CA ILE A 186 10.54 18.63 -6.50
C ILE A 186 9.75 19.38 -5.44
N ASN A 187 8.43 19.26 -5.49
CA ASN A 187 7.53 19.69 -4.44
C ASN A 187 7.22 18.49 -3.53
N LYS A 188 7.37 18.65 -2.23
CA LYS A 188 7.05 17.63 -1.22
C LYS A 188 5.82 18.05 -0.43
N THR A 189 4.92 17.11 -0.21
CA THR A 189 3.75 17.30 0.65
C THR A 189 3.74 16.20 1.70
N ILE A 190 3.55 16.55 2.96
CA ILE A 190 3.40 15.59 4.06
C ILE A 190 2.27 16.12 4.94
N LYS A 191 1.26 15.29 5.14
CA LYS A 191 0.17 15.46 6.11
C LYS A 191 0.30 14.43 7.21
N THR A 192 0.00 14.85 8.42
CA THR A 192 0.09 14.00 9.63
C THR A 192 -1.21 14.09 10.43
N VAL A 193 -1.28 13.43 11.56
CA VAL A 193 -2.44 13.48 12.46
C VAL A 193 -2.84 14.90 12.85
N ASN A 194 -1.90 15.87 12.83
CA ASN A 194 -2.19 17.27 13.11
C ASN A 194 -3.01 17.94 12.00
N ASP A 195 -2.95 17.41 10.78
CA ASP A 195 -3.64 17.96 9.61
C ASP A 195 -5.00 17.27 9.37
N PHE A 196 -5.12 15.98 9.63
CA PHE A 196 -6.32 15.19 9.32
C PHE A 196 -7.03 14.57 10.54
N GLY A 197 -6.46 14.72 11.75
CA GLY A 197 -7.01 14.12 12.97
C GLY A 197 -6.83 12.61 13.07
N LYS A 198 -7.61 11.95 13.93
CA LYS A 198 -7.57 10.49 14.11
C LYS A 198 -8.49 9.81 13.08
N VAL A 199 -7.92 9.22 12.04
CA VAL A 199 -8.66 8.52 10.96
C VAL A 199 -8.36 7.04 11.02
N LEU A 200 -9.39 6.21 11.17
CA LEU A 200 -9.27 4.75 11.10
C LEU A 200 -8.92 4.30 9.68
N PHE A 201 -8.13 3.23 9.57
CA PHE A 201 -7.81 2.63 8.27
C PHE A 201 -9.05 2.35 7.42
N LYS A 202 -10.08 1.74 7.98
CA LYS A 202 -11.33 1.40 7.28
C LYS A 202 -12.12 2.60 6.76
N ASP A 203 -11.94 3.78 7.38
CA ASP A 203 -12.69 5.00 7.06
C ASP A 203 -11.93 5.92 6.09
N PHE A 204 -10.65 5.63 5.84
CA PHE A 204 -9.84 6.41 4.91
C PHE A 204 -10.31 6.22 3.47
N ASN A 205 -10.29 7.33 2.72
CA ASN A 205 -10.66 7.32 1.30
C ASN A 205 -9.66 8.17 0.50
N ILE A 206 -8.91 7.50 -0.38
CA ILE A 206 -7.86 8.11 -1.22
C ILE A 206 -8.39 9.13 -2.23
N TYR A 207 -9.70 9.08 -2.53
CA TYR A 207 -10.36 9.94 -3.51
C TYR A 207 -10.97 11.22 -2.90
N LYS A 208 -10.79 11.44 -1.57
CA LYS A 208 -11.29 12.62 -0.85
C LYS A 208 -10.22 13.63 -0.52
#